data_cbe9118bcb0dc25b8fe08f84f396f5b3
#
_entry.id   cbe9118bcb0dc25b8fe08f84f396f5b3
#
_cell.length_a   1.000
_cell.length_b   1.000
_cell.length_c   1.000
_cell.angle_alpha   90.00
_cell.angle_beta   90.00
_cell.angle_gamma   90.00
#
_symmetry.space_group_name_H-M   'P 1'
#
loop_
_entity.id
_entity.type
_entity.pdbx_description
1 polymer ?
#
loop_
_entity_poly.entity_id
_entity_poly.type
_entity_poly.pdbx_seq_one_letter_code
_entity_poly.pdbx_strand_id
1 'polypeptide(L)'
;VTGHLQMIDLDYKDLAQFNIKTVREGIRWSQVEKSPYEYDWSVVAQMIQSGKANGIQQLWDICHFGFADDLSPLHPKFADRFAALCRAFVLFYRSVNPDETLIVTPINEVSFISWLGGDEGATTPYAHKQGWDVKYGLMRAYIRGIVAMREVDPSVRIMTTEPLVQIVPDFGATEAEILDAKNAHESQYQAVDILSGRMCPELGGSPDYIDILGFNYYYNNQWVRTTHHYMKWIDEPLDIRWRPFSSLMTEAYERYQRPVVLSETSHPKEDRPKWIKYVSDESAILLQNNVPFWGICIYPIIDRPDWDHLTVWHHAGLWDMEFAPNELPRRVLNQEYAAAFLAGQAHVAAALNEPVYQ
;
A
#
# COMPACT_ATOMS: atom_id res chain seq x y z
N VAL A 1 17.76 -9.17 4.59
CA VAL A 1 17.28 -10.21 5.50
C VAL A 1 16.59 -11.33 4.72
N THR A 2 15.57 -11.03 3.89
CA THR A 2 14.84 -12.05 3.10
C THR A 2 15.62 -12.60 1.91
N GLY A 3 16.73 -11.98 1.49
CA GLY A 3 17.49 -12.38 0.30
C GLY A 3 16.78 -12.15 -1.04
N HIS A 4 15.69 -11.37 -1.06
CA HIS A 4 14.87 -11.18 -2.27
C HIS A 4 15.69 -10.70 -3.48
N LEU A 5 16.58 -9.72 -3.33
CA LEU A 5 17.38 -9.22 -4.46
C LEU A 5 18.33 -10.26 -5.08
N GLN A 6 18.81 -11.23 -4.29
CA GLN A 6 19.61 -12.34 -4.79
C GLN A 6 18.77 -13.44 -5.43
N MET A 7 17.48 -13.51 -5.09
CA MET A 7 16.56 -14.60 -5.47
C MET A 7 15.40 -14.10 -6.33
N ILE A 8 15.45 -12.88 -6.83
CA ILE A 8 14.32 -12.23 -7.49
C ILE A 8 13.74 -13.04 -8.66
N ASP A 9 14.60 -13.68 -9.47
CA ASP A 9 14.14 -14.52 -10.58
C ASP A 9 13.39 -15.76 -10.09
N LEU A 10 13.83 -16.36 -8.97
CA LEU A 10 13.14 -17.48 -8.36
C LEU A 10 11.82 -17.02 -7.74
N ASP A 11 11.86 -15.93 -6.97
CA ASP A 11 10.68 -15.38 -6.31
C ASP A 11 9.59 -15.02 -7.36
N TYR A 12 9.96 -14.40 -8.47
CA TYR A 12 9.00 -14.10 -9.55
C TYR A 12 8.50 -15.34 -10.28
N LYS A 13 9.37 -16.33 -10.48
CA LYS A 13 8.99 -17.60 -11.10
C LYS A 13 7.98 -18.38 -10.27
N ASP A 14 8.12 -18.32 -8.94
CA ASP A 14 7.21 -18.99 -8.01
C ASP A 14 5.80 -18.38 -8.03
N LEU A 15 5.66 -17.08 -8.36
CA LEU A 15 4.36 -16.43 -8.53
C LEU A 15 3.50 -17.05 -9.63
N ALA A 16 4.12 -17.65 -10.64
CA ALA A 16 3.42 -18.32 -11.75
C ALA A 16 2.54 -19.48 -11.27
N GLN A 17 2.91 -20.15 -10.16
CA GLN A 17 2.11 -21.23 -9.56
C GLN A 17 0.71 -20.75 -9.14
N PHE A 18 0.56 -19.45 -8.87
CA PHE A 18 -0.68 -18.81 -8.44
C PHE A 18 -1.25 -17.87 -9.49
N ASN A 19 -0.75 -17.92 -10.73
CA ASN A 19 -1.15 -16.99 -11.79
C ASN A 19 -1.04 -15.50 -11.39
N ILE A 20 -0.14 -15.17 -10.47
CA ILE A 20 0.15 -13.80 -10.08
C ILE A 20 1.05 -13.18 -11.16
N LYS A 21 0.59 -12.07 -11.76
CA LYS A 21 1.28 -11.39 -12.85
C LYS A 21 1.64 -9.93 -12.57
N THR A 22 1.23 -9.45 -11.41
CA THR A 22 1.49 -8.06 -11.01
C THR A 22 2.05 -8.04 -9.60
N VAL A 23 3.09 -7.26 -9.39
CA VAL A 23 3.72 -7.05 -8.08
C VAL A 23 3.87 -5.55 -7.78
N ARG A 24 3.90 -5.18 -6.51
CA ARG A 24 4.35 -3.87 -6.04
C ARG A 24 5.80 -3.97 -5.57
N GLU A 25 6.63 -3.06 -6.04
CA GLU A 25 8.05 -3.01 -5.74
C GLU A 25 8.48 -1.59 -5.34
N GLY A 26 9.42 -1.50 -4.42
CA GLY A 26 9.95 -0.21 -3.95
C GLY A 26 11.36 0.07 -4.46
N ILE A 27 11.61 1.31 -4.90
CA ILE A 27 12.94 1.71 -5.38
C ILE A 27 13.95 1.97 -4.24
N ARG A 28 13.51 2.15 -2.98
CA ARG A 28 14.33 2.47 -1.81
C ARG A 28 15.17 3.74 -2.00
N TRP A 29 14.56 4.89 -1.88
CA TRP A 29 15.19 6.21 -2.11
C TRP A 29 16.57 6.35 -1.48
N SER A 30 16.72 6.04 -0.19
CA SER A 30 18.01 6.12 0.53
C SER A 30 19.13 5.25 -0.06
N GLN A 31 18.79 4.23 -0.85
CA GLN A 31 19.77 3.36 -1.49
C GLN A 31 20.05 3.76 -2.95
N VAL A 32 19.06 4.28 -3.64
CA VAL A 32 19.18 4.71 -5.03
C VAL A 32 19.93 6.02 -5.15
N GLU A 33 19.63 7.01 -4.31
CA GLU A 33 20.30 8.30 -4.30
C GLU A 33 21.61 8.24 -3.48
N LYS A 34 22.74 8.16 -4.17
CA LYS A 34 24.08 8.05 -3.54
C LYS A 34 24.60 9.39 -3.01
N SER A 35 24.28 10.46 -3.69
CA SER A 35 24.48 11.84 -3.28
C SER A 35 23.33 12.69 -3.87
N PRO A 36 23.08 13.91 -3.39
CA PRO A 36 21.96 14.71 -3.88
C PRO A 36 21.90 14.80 -5.39
N TYR A 37 20.79 14.26 -5.98
CA TYR A 37 20.49 14.22 -7.42
C TYR A 37 21.37 13.25 -8.24
N GLU A 38 22.17 12.38 -7.60
CA GLU A 38 22.97 11.35 -8.25
C GLU A 38 22.39 9.96 -7.92
N TYR A 39 21.91 9.24 -8.93
CA TYR A 39 21.13 8.01 -8.75
C TYR A 39 21.85 6.79 -9.32
N ASP A 40 21.86 5.72 -8.55
CA ASP A 40 22.28 4.38 -8.96
C ASP A 40 21.06 3.50 -9.15
N TRP A 41 20.73 3.24 -10.41
CA TRP A 41 19.58 2.42 -10.81
C TRP A 41 19.90 0.93 -10.99
N SER A 42 21.10 0.47 -10.67
CA SER A 42 21.56 -0.91 -10.94
C SER A 42 20.61 -1.96 -10.36
N VAL A 43 20.16 -1.81 -9.12
CA VAL A 43 19.22 -2.73 -8.47
C VAL A 43 17.85 -2.66 -9.14
N VAL A 44 17.36 -1.48 -9.45
CA VAL A 44 16.07 -1.29 -10.13
C VAL A 44 16.11 -1.88 -11.54
N ALA A 45 17.23 -1.74 -12.26
CA ALA A 45 17.45 -2.37 -13.56
C ALA A 45 17.34 -3.90 -13.47
N GLN A 46 17.97 -4.52 -12.46
CA GLN A 46 17.88 -5.95 -12.21
C GLN A 46 16.43 -6.39 -11.98
N MET A 47 15.69 -5.64 -11.13
CA MET A 47 14.27 -5.92 -10.85
C MET A 47 13.42 -5.85 -12.13
N ILE A 48 13.62 -4.82 -12.95
CA ILE A 48 12.90 -4.66 -14.24
C ILE A 48 13.22 -5.82 -15.19
N GLN A 49 14.49 -6.18 -15.31
CA GLN A 49 14.92 -7.30 -16.19
C GLN A 49 14.29 -8.62 -15.75
N SER A 50 14.30 -8.90 -14.44
CA SER A 50 13.67 -10.11 -13.89
C SER A 50 12.16 -10.10 -14.10
N GLY A 51 11.49 -8.97 -13.89
CA GLY A 51 10.06 -8.80 -14.17
C GLY A 51 9.72 -9.14 -15.63
N LYS A 52 10.45 -8.56 -16.57
CA LYS A 52 10.29 -8.86 -18.01
C LYS A 52 10.52 -10.34 -18.35
N ALA A 53 11.59 -10.93 -17.81
CA ALA A 53 11.94 -12.34 -18.09
C ALA A 53 10.85 -13.31 -17.59
N ASN A 54 10.13 -12.95 -16.52
CA ASN A 54 9.09 -13.77 -15.90
C ASN A 54 7.65 -13.32 -16.26
N GLY A 55 7.47 -12.32 -17.13
CA GLY A 55 6.15 -11.81 -17.52
C GLY A 55 5.39 -11.14 -16.37
N ILE A 56 6.11 -10.50 -15.45
CA ILE A 56 5.57 -9.81 -14.28
C ILE A 56 5.50 -8.30 -14.54
N GLN A 57 4.30 -7.73 -14.45
CA GLN A 57 4.11 -6.29 -14.39
C GLN A 57 4.51 -5.77 -13.00
N GLN A 58 5.24 -4.67 -12.95
CA GLN A 58 5.68 -4.05 -11.71
C GLN A 58 5.01 -2.69 -11.50
N LEU A 59 4.34 -2.52 -10.36
CA LEU A 59 3.90 -1.24 -9.83
C LEU A 59 4.97 -0.71 -8.88
N TRP A 60 5.31 0.57 -8.99
CA TRP A 60 6.50 1.12 -8.34
C TRP A 60 6.16 2.09 -7.22
N ASP A 61 6.60 1.77 -6.02
CA ASP A 61 6.63 2.71 -4.90
C ASP A 61 7.94 3.51 -4.94
N ILE A 62 7.84 4.84 -5.08
CA ILE A 62 9.01 5.70 -5.11
C ILE A 62 9.53 5.95 -3.70
N CYS A 63 8.62 6.16 -2.74
CA CYS A 63 8.95 6.32 -1.34
C CYS A 63 8.06 5.42 -0.48
N HIS A 64 8.68 4.43 0.20
CA HIS A 64 8.03 3.52 1.12
C HIS A 64 8.77 3.51 2.44
N PHE A 65 8.37 4.41 3.36
CA PHE A 65 8.93 4.61 4.72
C PHE A 65 10.46 4.89 4.78
N GLY A 66 11.01 5.56 3.77
CA GLY A 66 12.44 5.92 3.79
C GLY A 66 12.76 7.07 2.88
N PHE A 67 13.59 7.99 3.37
CA PHE A 67 14.09 9.16 2.65
C PHE A 67 15.61 9.12 2.57
N ALA A 68 16.20 10.05 1.81
CA ALA A 68 17.64 10.31 1.91
C ALA A 68 17.99 10.83 3.32
N ASP A 69 19.11 10.38 3.89
CA ASP A 69 19.47 10.59 5.31
C ASP A 69 19.58 12.07 5.73
N ASP A 70 19.84 12.96 4.77
CA ASP A 70 19.94 14.41 4.98
C ASP A 70 18.62 15.17 4.81
N LEU A 71 17.50 14.45 4.61
CA LEU A 71 16.18 15.04 4.36
C LEU A 71 15.13 14.56 5.36
N SER A 72 14.10 15.36 5.51
CA SER A 72 12.82 14.96 6.10
C SER A 72 11.69 15.70 5.41
N PRO A 73 10.42 15.27 5.55
CA PRO A 73 9.26 16.00 5.02
C PRO A 73 9.15 17.45 5.52
N LEU A 74 9.77 17.76 6.66
CA LEU A 74 9.81 19.10 7.25
C LEU A 74 10.91 19.99 6.62
N HIS A 75 11.84 19.41 5.84
CA HIS A 75 12.92 20.16 5.21
C HIS A 75 12.40 20.90 3.98
N PRO A 76 12.72 22.21 3.79
CA PRO A 76 12.18 23.02 2.70
C PRO A 76 12.50 22.49 1.29
N LYS A 77 13.61 21.76 1.11
CA LYS A 77 14.02 21.14 -0.17
C LYS A 77 13.45 19.74 -0.40
N PHE A 78 12.71 19.17 0.54
CA PHE A 78 12.22 17.79 0.43
C PHE A 78 11.41 17.56 -0.84
N ALA A 79 10.42 18.42 -1.08
CA ALA A 79 9.53 18.29 -2.23
C ALA A 79 10.24 18.44 -3.58
N ASP A 80 11.22 19.37 -3.67
CA ASP A 80 11.98 19.58 -4.90
C ASP A 80 12.91 18.39 -5.20
N ARG A 81 13.55 17.86 -4.17
CA ARG A 81 14.43 16.70 -4.34
C ARG A 81 13.67 15.43 -4.64
N PHE A 82 12.50 15.25 -4.02
CA PHE A 82 11.59 14.15 -4.35
C PHE A 82 11.07 14.23 -5.80
N ALA A 83 10.69 15.43 -6.26
CA ALA A 83 10.28 15.64 -7.65
C ALA A 83 11.40 15.31 -8.64
N ALA A 84 12.64 15.67 -8.32
CA ALA A 84 13.81 15.32 -9.12
C ALA A 84 14.05 13.80 -9.18
N LEU A 85 13.89 13.09 -8.06
CA LEU A 85 13.93 11.62 -8.00
C LEU A 85 12.86 11.00 -8.90
N CYS A 86 11.61 11.46 -8.77
CA CYS A 86 10.48 11.00 -9.58
C CYS A 86 10.74 11.17 -11.08
N ARG A 87 11.21 12.36 -11.48
CA ARG A 87 11.60 12.65 -12.87
C ARG A 87 12.70 11.70 -13.35
N ALA A 88 13.77 11.54 -12.56
CA ALA A 88 14.90 10.68 -12.91
C ALA A 88 14.49 9.21 -13.02
N PHE A 89 13.58 8.73 -12.16
CA PHE A 89 13.04 7.39 -12.24
C PHE A 89 12.29 7.15 -13.56
N VAL A 90 11.41 8.05 -13.96
CA VAL A 90 10.65 7.88 -15.22
C VAL A 90 11.57 7.92 -16.44
N LEU A 91 12.54 8.82 -16.47
CA LEU A 91 13.55 8.86 -17.55
C LEU A 91 14.34 7.53 -17.64
N PHE A 92 14.79 7.04 -16.49
CA PHE A 92 15.49 5.75 -16.42
C PHE A 92 14.57 4.60 -16.85
N TYR A 93 13.36 4.52 -16.28
CA TYR A 93 12.40 3.45 -16.57
C TYR A 93 12.10 3.38 -18.08
N ARG A 94 11.82 4.52 -18.71
CA ARG A 94 11.55 4.57 -20.18
C ARG A 94 12.76 4.21 -21.03
N SER A 95 13.97 4.43 -20.54
CA SER A 95 15.18 4.00 -21.26
C SER A 95 15.34 2.48 -21.33
N VAL A 96 14.79 1.72 -20.37
CA VAL A 96 14.91 0.25 -20.29
C VAL A 96 13.59 -0.46 -20.55
N ASN A 97 12.46 0.24 -20.45
CA ASN A 97 11.11 -0.31 -20.62
C ASN A 97 10.15 0.70 -21.27
N PRO A 98 10.32 1.00 -22.57
CA PRO A 98 9.61 2.11 -23.23
C PRO A 98 8.09 1.89 -23.38
N ASP A 99 7.66 0.64 -23.58
CA ASP A 99 6.30 0.32 -24.04
C ASP A 99 5.35 -0.15 -22.91
N GLU A 100 5.87 -0.43 -21.72
CA GLU A 100 5.09 -0.93 -20.60
C GLU A 100 4.25 0.18 -19.97
N THR A 101 3.03 -0.16 -19.52
CA THR A 101 2.25 0.76 -18.68
C THR A 101 2.95 0.97 -17.35
N LEU A 102 3.38 2.20 -17.08
CA LEU A 102 4.02 2.56 -15.82
C LEU A 102 2.95 3.01 -14.82
N ILE A 103 2.79 2.27 -13.73
CA ILE A 103 1.93 2.61 -12.59
C ILE A 103 2.82 2.89 -11.39
N VAL A 104 2.60 4.02 -10.73
CA VAL A 104 3.45 4.51 -9.65
C VAL A 104 2.61 4.89 -8.44
N THR A 105 3.07 4.50 -7.26
CA THR A 105 2.70 5.11 -5.98
C THR A 105 3.82 6.06 -5.57
N PRO A 106 3.64 7.37 -5.65
CA PRO A 106 4.70 8.31 -5.28
C PRO A 106 5.16 8.15 -3.84
N ILE A 107 4.24 8.13 -2.88
CA ILE A 107 4.53 7.92 -1.45
C ILE A 107 3.50 6.98 -0.87
N ASN A 108 3.95 5.86 -0.28
CA ASN A 108 3.10 4.91 0.41
C ASN A 108 2.62 5.47 1.76
N GLU A 109 1.32 5.33 2.06
CA GLU A 109 0.69 5.60 3.36
C GLU A 109 1.09 6.95 4.00
N VAL A 110 0.84 8.05 3.30
CA VAL A 110 1.12 9.40 3.82
C VAL A 110 0.49 9.61 5.19
N SER A 111 -0.74 9.13 5.40
CA SER A 111 -1.45 9.28 6.68
C SER A 111 -0.79 8.48 7.80
N PHE A 112 -0.27 7.28 7.52
CA PHE A 112 0.44 6.46 8.49
C PHE A 112 1.80 7.08 8.87
N ILE A 113 2.60 7.52 7.88
CA ILE A 113 3.86 8.22 8.15
C ILE A 113 3.62 9.49 8.99
N SER A 114 2.56 10.22 8.69
CA SER A 114 2.21 11.45 9.40
C SER A 114 1.88 11.18 10.86
N TRP A 115 1.13 10.11 11.14
CA TRP A 115 0.83 9.71 12.51
C TRP A 115 2.06 9.11 13.20
N LEU A 116 2.58 7.99 12.70
CA LEU A 116 3.64 7.24 13.39
C LEU A 116 4.97 8.00 13.41
N GLY A 117 5.36 8.64 12.31
CA GLY A 117 6.60 9.39 12.20
C GLY A 117 6.50 10.85 12.57
N GLY A 118 5.33 11.47 12.43
CA GLY A 118 5.11 12.88 12.68
C GLY A 118 4.57 13.20 14.08
N ASP A 119 3.64 12.41 14.59
CA ASP A 119 3.05 12.64 15.92
C ASP A 119 3.69 11.78 17.00
N GLU A 120 3.87 10.47 16.76
CA GLU A 120 4.39 9.52 17.75
C GLU A 120 5.92 9.43 17.77
N GLY A 121 6.60 9.80 16.70
CA GLY A 121 8.06 9.74 16.61
C GLY A 121 8.63 8.31 16.60
N ALA A 122 7.84 7.32 16.20
CA ALA A 122 8.24 5.91 16.24
C ALA A 122 8.85 5.41 14.92
N THR A 123 8.80 6.20 13.86
CA THR A 123 9.48 5.94 12.59
C THR A 123 9.98 7.26 11.96
N THR A 124 10.66 7.18 10.83
CA THR A 124 11.08 8.36 10.05
C THR A 124 9.86 9.25 9.74
N PRO A 125 9.92 10.57 10.02
CA PRO A 125 11.07 11.41 10.37
C PRO A 125 11.36 11.56 11.87
N TYR A 126 10.83 10.73 12.75
CA TYR A 126 11.00 10.76 14.21
C TYR A 126 10.61 12.11 14.85
N ALA A 127 9.62 12.78 14.28
CA ALA A 127 9.07 14.01 14.83
C ALA A 127 7.99 13.70 15.88
N HIS A 128 7.67 14.68 16.73
CA HIS A 128 6.61 14.53 17.73
C HIS A 128 5.62 15.69 17.63
N LYS A 129 4.32 15.38 17.64
CA LYS A 129 3.22 16.37 17.57
C LYS A 129 3.30 17.29 16.33
N GLN A 130 3.87 16.77 15.23
CA GLN A 130 4.04 17.47 13.97
C GLN A 130 3.41 16.68 12.79
N GLY A 131 2.44 15.80 13.07
CA GLY A 131 1.83 14.94 12.06
C GLY A 131 1.23 15.73 10.91
N TRP A 132 0.59 16.87 11.19
CA TRP A 132 0.05 17.72 10.13
C TRP A 132 1.17 18.34 9.24
N ASP A 133 2.22 18.85 9.84
CA ASP A 133 3.34 19.46 9.09
C ASP A 133 4.05 18.41 8.22
N VAL A 134 4.22 17.20 8.74
CA VAL A 134 4.74 16.03 8.01
C VAL A 134 3.82 15.68 6.85
N LYS A 135 2.49 15.57 7.10
CA LYS A 135 1.50 15.29 6.05
C LYS A 135 1.54 16.33 4.94
N TYR A 136 1.54 17.60 5.32
CA TYR A 136 1.58 18.70 4.36
C TYR A 136 2.86 18.68 3.51
N GLY A 137 4.02 18.43 4.13
CA GLY A 137 5.30 18.29 3.44
C GLY A 137 5.33 17.10 2.47
N LEU A 138 4.81 15.94 2.90
CA LEU A 138 4.68 14.74 2.07
C LEU A 138 3.73 14.98 0.89
N MET A 139 2.56 15.58 1.12
CA MET A 139 1.60 15.86 0.05
C MET A 139 2.11 16.88 -0.96
N ARG A 140 2.84 17.90 -0.51
CA ARG A 140 3.54 18.82 -1.42
C ARG A 140 4.54 18.08 -2.30
N ALA A 141 5.29 17.15 -1.73
CA ALA A 141 6.25 16.33 -2.49
C ALA A 141 5.53 15.37 -3.45
N TYR A 142 4.45 14.74 -3.00
CA TYR A 142 3.62 13.83 -3.79
C TYR A 142 3.12 14.51 -5.07
N ILE A 143 2.48 15.68 -4.93
CA ILE A 143 1.93 16.44 -6.06
C ILE A 143 3.05 16.90 -7.02
N ARG A 144 4.16 17.45 -6.50
CA ARG A 144 5.30 17.85 -7.33
C ARG A 144 5.94 16.64 -8.04
N GLY A 145 6.00 15.49 -7.38
CA GLY A 145 6.46 14.24 -7.98
C GLY A 145 5.61 13.83 -9.17
N ILE A 146 4.28 13.90 -9.06
CA ILE A 146 3.36 13.59 -10.18
C ILE A 146 3.60 14.55 -11.35
N VAL A 147 3.67 15.85 -11.10
CA VAL A 147 3.93 16.83 -12.14
C VAL A 147 5.23 16.52 -12.85
N ALA A 148 6.32 16.29 -12.10
CA ALA A 148 7.64 16.00 -12.66
C ALA A 148 7.67 14.68 -13.47
N MET A 149 6.93 13.65 -13.06
CA MET A 149 6.80 12.39 -13.81
C MET A 149 6.04 12.60 -15.11
N ARG A 150 4.90 13.30 -15.07
CA ARG A 150 4.04 13.52 -16.24
C ARG A 150 4.60 14.55 -17.24
N GLU A 151 5.53 15.39 -16.83
CA GLU A 151 6.34 16.19 -17.75
C GLU A 151 7.26 15.34 -18.63
N VAL A 152 7.73 14.20 -18.11
CA VAL A 152 8.55 13.24 -18.86
C VAL A 152 7.67 12.31 -19.69
N ASP A 153 6.62 11.79 -19.08
CA ASP A 153 5.69 10.84 -19.69
C ASP A 153 4.27 11.04 -19.18
N PRO A 154 3.40 11.71 -19.97
CA PRO A 154 2.01 11.96 -19.60
C PRO A 154 1.17 10.69 -19.37
N SER A 155 1.63 9.52 -19.84
CA SER A 155 0.92 8.23 -19.68
C SER A 155 1.13 7.57 -18.31
N VAL A 156 2.01 8.10 -17.47
CA VAL A 156 2.23 7.58 -16.10
C VAL A 156 0.92 7.62 -15.31
N ARG A 157 0.53 6.46 -14.79
CA ARG A 157 -0.66 6.29 -13.96
C ARG A 157 -0.30 6.29 -12.49
N ILE A 158 -1.13 6.94 -11.70
CA ILE A 158 -0.93 7.10 -10.27
C ILE A 158 -1.92 6.25 -9.50
N MET A 159 -1.40 5.42 -8.61
CA MET A 159 -2.15 4.64 -7.63
C MET A 159 -1.88 5.19 -6.23
N THR A 160 -2.93 5.52 -5.48
CA THR A 160 -2.77 5.82 -4.05
C THR A 160 -2.59 4.53 -3.25
N THR A 161 -2.11 4.64 -2.01
CA THR A 161 -1.98 3.51 -1.08
C THR A 161 -2.11 4.03 0.35
N GLU A 162 -3.32 4.40 0.74
CA GLU A 162 -3.61 4.94 2.07
C GLU A 162 -4.27 3.88 2.96
N PRO A 163 -4.13 3.96 4.29
CA PRO A 163 -4.83 3.07 5.19
C PRO A 163 -6.36 3.23 5.06
N LEU A 164 -7.08 2.11 4.98
CA LEU A 164 -8.55 2.08 5.07
C LEU A 164 -8.94 1.65 6.48
N VAL A 165 -9.68 2.50 7.21
CA VAL A 165 -9.94 2.28 8.62
C VAL A 165 -11.42 2.50 8.99
N GLN A 166 -11.86 1.87 10.09
CA GLN A 166 -13.12 2.18 10.77
C GLN A 166 -12.80 2.64 12.20
N ILE A 167 -13.08 3.88 12.51
CA ILE A 167 -12.91 4.45 13.85
C ILE A 167 -14.28 4.80 14.41
N VAL A 168 -14.59 4.24 15.56
CA VAL A 168 -15.91 4.39 16.18
C VAL A 168 -15.83 4.96 17.60
N PRO A 169 -16.87 5.66 18.09
CA PRO A 169 -16.95 6.06 19.49
C PRO A 169 -17.20 4.85 20.40
N ASP A 170 -16.94 4.99 21.69
CA ASP A 170 -17.33 3.99 22.69
C ASP A 170 -18.85 3.93 22.88
N PHE A 171 -19.35 2.84 23.48
CA PHE A 171 -20.74 2.75 23.89
C PHE A 171 -21.01 3.77 25.00
N GLY A 172 -22.07 4.55 24.84
CA GLY A 172 -22.42 5.61 25.78
C GLY A 172 -21.52 6.85 25.71
N ALA A 173 -20.75 7.02 24.63
CA ALA A 173 -19.92 8.20 24.39
C ALA A 173 -20.74 9.50 24.38
N THR A 174 -20.13 10.56 24.85
CA THR A 174 -20.66 11.92 24.78
C THR A 174 -20.71 12.45 23.35
N GLU A 175 -21.49 13.49 23.08
CA GLU A 175 -21.53 14.13 21.75
C GLU A 175 -20.14 14.58 21.26
N ALA A 176 -19.29 15.05 22.17
CA ALA A 176 -17.92 15.48 21.85
C ALA A 176 -17.04 14.28 21.44
N GLU A 177 -17.14 13.15 22.14
CA GLU A 177 -16.41 11.93 21.81
C GLU A 177 -16.91 11.29 20.51
N ILE A 178 -18.21 11.36 20.24
CA ILE A 178 -18.80 10.92 18.96
C ILE A 178 -18.23 11.77 17.80
N LEU A 179 -18.18 13.09 17.99
CA LEU A 179 -17.61 14.00 16.98
C LEU A 179 -16.11 13.75 16.79
N ASP A 180 -15.34 13.53 17.86
CA ASP A 180 -13.91 13.20 17.77
C ASP A 180 -13.67 11.89 16.98
N ALA A 181 -14.43 10.84 17.29
CA ALA A 181 -14.35 9.58 16.58
C ALA A 181 -14.69 9.73 15.09
N LYS A 182 -15.74 10.52 14.77
CA LYS A 182 -16.10 10.82 13.38
C LYS A 182 -14.98 11.60 12.67
N ASN A 183 -14.42 12.61 13.29
CA ASN A 183 -13.32 13.39 12.70
C ASN A 183 -12.08 12.53 12.50
N ALA A 184 -11.78 11.63 13.44
CA ALA A 184 -10.69 10.67 13.31
C ALA A 184 -10.92 9.68 12.13
N HIS A 185 -12.15 9.19 11.97
CA HIS A 185 -12.52 8.35 10.84
C HIS A 185 -12.36 9.09 9.51
N GLU A 186 -12.88 10.32 9.39
CA GLU A 186 -12.78 11.14 8.19
C GLU A 186 -11.32 11.52 7.84
N SER A 187 -10.43 11.58 8.83
CA SER A 187 -9.03 11.95 8.62
C SER A 187 -8.25 10.98 7.72
N GLN A 188 -8.73 9.75 7.54
CA GLN A 188 -8.15 8.78 6.61
C GLN A 188 -8.17 9.27 5.15
N TYR A 189 -9.12 10.13 4.80
CA TYR A 189 -9.28 10.65 3.45
C TYR A 189 -8.47 11.92 3.17
N GLN A 190 -7.84 12.54 4.18
CA GLN A 190 -7.15 13.83 4.02
C GLN A 190 -6.07 13.82 2.94
N ALA A 191 -5.25 12.76 2.86
CA ALA A 191 -4.21 12.68 1.83
C ALA A 191 -4.81 12.66 0.41
N VAL A 192 -5.86 11.87 0.21
CA VAL A 192 -6.56 11.77 -1.09
C VAL A 192 -7.35 13.06 -1.38
N ASP A 193 -7.94 13.70 -0.37
CA ASP A 193 -8.61 14.99 -0.51
C ASP A 193 -7.62 16.10 -0.90
N ILE A 194 -6.41 16.12 -0.35
CA ILE A 194 -5.35 17.05 -0.76
C ILE A 194 -4.93 16.75 -2.20
N LEU A 195 -4.70 15.46 -2.52
CA LEU A 195 -4.29 15.06 -3.87
C LEU A 195 -5.33 15.41 -4.92
N SER A 196 -6.63 15.31 -4.60
CA SER A 196 -7.74 15.67 -5.50
C SER A 196 -8.08 17.17 -5.52
N GLY A 197 -7.40 18.00 -4.72
CA GLY A 197 -7.65 19.44 -4.62
C GLY A 197 -8.87 19.84 -3.78
N ARG A 198 -9.48 18.90 -3.06
CA ARG A 198 -10.61 19.16 -2.13
C ARG A 198 -10.16 19.81 -0.83
N MET A 199 -8.90 19.60 -0.47
CA MET A 199 -8.25 20.17 0.72
C MET A 199 -6.91 20.78 0.31
N CYS A 200 -6.45 21.84 0.97
CA CYS A 200 -5.19 22.55 0.70
C CYS A 200 -5.00 22.90 -0.79
N PRO A 201 -5.93 23.64 -1.44
CA PRO A 201 -5.88 23.91 -2.88
C PRO A 201 -4.60 24.63 -3.32
N GLU A 202 -3.92 25.30 -2.41
CA GLU A 202 -2.62 25.97 -2.65
C GLU A 202 -1.50 24.98 -3.00
N LEU A 203 -1.66 23.68 -2.70
CA LEU A 203 -0.70 22.65 -3.11
C LEU A 203 -0.87 22.21 -4.56
N GLY A 204 -1.97 22.61 -5.21
CA GLY A 204 -2.20 22.34 -6.63
C GLY A 204 -2.68 20.93 -6.94
N GLY A 205 -3.36 20.27 -5.98
CA GLY A 205 -4.00 18.98 -6.22
C GLY A 205 -5.05 19.02 -7.31
N SER A 206 -5.28 17.89 -7.98
CA SER A 206 -6.28 17.75 -9.04
C SER A 206 -6.91 16.35 -9.01
N PRO A 207 -8.21 16.19 -9.31
CA PRO A 207 -8.81 14.86 -9.48
C PRO A 207 -8.10 14.01 -10.54
N ASP A 208 -7.44 14.64 -11.51
CA ASP A 208 -6.68 13.96 -12.58
C ASP A 208 -5.37 13.32 -12.07
N TYR A 209 -4.98 13.60 -10.83
CA TYR A 209 -3.81 12.94 -10.20
C TYR A 209 -4.11 11.58 -9.61
N ILE A 210 -5.36 11.12 -9.67
CA ILE A 210 -5.78 9.83 -9.15
C ILE A 210 -6.31 8.98 -10.30
N ASP A 211 -5.52 7.99 -10.75
CA ASP A 211 -5.99 7.01 -11.74
C ASP A 211 -6.61 5.79 -11.05
N ILE A 212 -6.02 5.37 -9.92
CA ILE A 212 -6.41 4.18 -9.17
C ILE A 212 -6.39 4.52 -7.68
N LEU A 213 -7.48 4.20 -6.98
CA LEU A 213 -7.56 4.29 -5.53
C LEU A 213 -7.08 2.99 -4.90
N GLY A 214 -5.86 2.94 -4.41
CA GLY A 214 -5.37 1.85 -3.58
C GLY A 214 -5.58 2.17 -2.10
N PHE A 215 -6.05 1.17 -1.37
CA PHE A 215 -6.14 1.23 0.09
C PHE A 215 -5.52 -0.01 0.72
N ASN A 216 -4.83 0.19 1.84
CA ASN A 216 -4.23 -0.87 2.64
C ASN A 216 -5.21 -1.21 3.78
N TYR A 217 -5.60 -2.49 3.88
CA TYR A 217 -6.54 -2.94 4.89
C TYR A 217 -6.10 -4.25 5.53
N TYR A 218 -6.01 -4.23 6.86
CA TYR A 218 -5.58 -5.34 7.68
C TYR A 218 -6.59 -5.67 8.76
N TYR A 219 -6.44 -6.80 9.40
CA TYR A 219 -7.33 -7.34 10.43
C TYR A 219 -7.54 -6.43 11.65
N ASN A 220 -6.64 -5.48 11.87
CA ASN A 220 -6.63 -4.52 12.98
C ASN A 220 -6.97 -3.07 12.56
N ASN A 221 -7.53 -2.87 11.37
CA ASN A 221 -7.86 -1.53 10.85
C ASN A 221 -9.20 -0.99 11.36
N GLN A 222 -9.82 -1.64 12.35
CA GLN A 222 -11.07 -1.16 12.95
C GLN A 222 -10.95 -1.11 14.47
N TRP A 223 -11.19 0.05 15.07
CA TRP A 223 -11.01 0.23 16.53
C TRP A 223 -11.91 1.31 17.14
N VAL A 224 -12.01 1.24 18.47
CA VAL A 224 -12.70 2.25 19.30
C VAL A 224 -11.76 3.41 19.58
N ARG A 225 -12.18 4.64 19.30
CA ARG A 225 -11.38 5.86 19.36
C ARG A 225 -10.72 6.12 20.70
N THR A 226 -11.49 6.00 21.80
CA THR A 226 -11.04 6.37 23.15
C THR A 226 -10.15 5.32 23.79
N THR A 227 -10.43 4.04 23.57
CA THR A 227 -9.75 2.92 24.22
C THR A 227 -8.68 2.30 23.36
N HIS A 228 -8.63 2.64 22.06
CA HIS A 228 -7.81 1.97 21.04
C HIS A 228 -8.04 0.45 20.98
N HIS A 229 -9.19 -0.02 21.48
CA HIS A 229 -9.55 -1.42 21.42
C HIS A 229 -9.88 -1.82 19.98
N TYR A 230 -9.13 -2.78 19.44
CA TYR A 230 -9.39 -3.32 18.12
C TYR A 230 -10.64 -4.18 18.11
N MET A 231 -11.57 -3.88 17.19
CA MET A 231 -12.73 -4.72 16.94
C MET A 231 -12.27 -5.94 16.14
N LYS A 232 -12.63 -7.13 16.63
CA LYS A 232 -12.21 -8.37 15.99
C LYS A 232 -13.10 -8.70 14.80
N TRP A 233 -12.50 -9.21 13.77
CA TRP A 233 -13.15 -9.53 12.49
C TRP A 233 -13.81 -10.92 12.45
N ILE A 234 -13.55 -11.80 13.43
CA ILE A 234 -14.04 -13.18 13.50
C ILE A 234 -14.78 -13.54 14.80
N ASP A 235 -15.01 -12.58 15.70
CA ASP A 235 -15.78 -12.83 16.93
C ASP A 235 -17.24 -13.08 16.60
N GLU A 236 -17.89 -13.97 17.36
CA GLU A 236 -19.32 -14.19 17.27
C GLU A 236 -20.00 -13.94 18.63
N PRO A 237 -20.92 -12.98 18.72
CA PRO A 237 -21.30 -12.04 17.64
C PRO A 237 -20.20 -11.00 17.38
N LEU A 238 -20.09 -10.52 16.15
CA LEU A 238 -19.27 -9.38 15.80
C LEU A 238 -19.75 -8.14 16.57
N ASP A 239 -18.82 -7.22 16.87
CA ASP A 239 -19.18 -5.89 17.38
C ASP A 239 -20.16 -5.23 16.38
N ILE A 240 -21.29 -4.73 16.88
CA ILE A 240 -22.32 -4.11 16.02
C ILE A 240 -21.80 -2.90 15.23
N ARG A 241 -20.68 -2.31 15.66
CA ARG A 241 -20.01 -1.16 15.00
C ARG A 241 -19.02 -1.61 13.92
N TRP A 242 -18.71 -2.92 13.88
CA TRP A 242 -17.87 -3.49 12.81
C TRP A 242 -18.52 -3.26 11.46
N ARG A 243 -17.69 -2.87 10.47
CA ARG A 243 -18.13 -2.74 9.08
C ARG A 243 -17.39 -3.74 8.17
N PRO A 244 -18.09 -4.43 7.26
CA PRO A 244 -17.43 -5.26 6.24
C PRO A 244 -16.44 -4.44 5.40
N PHE A 245 -15.36 -5.09 4.95
CA PHE A 245 -14.38 -4.45 4.05
C PHE A 245 -15.04 -3.87 2.80
N SER A 246 -15.99 -4.60 2.20
CA SER A 246 -16.76 -4.14 1.03
C SER A 246 -17.47 -2.81 1.28
N SER A 247 -18.06 -2.64 2.47
CA SER A 247 -18.73 -1.38 2.85
C SER A 247 -17.76 -0.20 2.95
N LEU A 248 -16.57 -0.40 3.55
CA LEU A 248 -15.55 0.64 3.68
C LEU A 248 -14.98 1.02 2.29
N MET A 249 -14.71 0.03 1.44
CA MET A 249 -14.20 0.27 0.10
C MET A 249 -15.25 0.95 -0.81
N THR A 250 -16.52 0.60 -0.66
CA THR A 250 -17.63 1.25 -1.38
C THR A 250 -17.72 2.74 -0.99
N GLU A 251 -17.62 3.07 0.29
CA GLU A 251 -17.59 4.47 0.77
C GLU A 251 -16.45 5.27 0.11
N ALA A 252 -15.26 4.69 0.04
CA ALA A 252 -14.13 5.31 -0.63
C ALA A 252 -14.37 5.49 -2.15
N TYR A 253 -14.95 4.48 -2.80
CA TYR A 253 -15.32 4.55 -4.21
C TYR A 253 -16.37 5.65 -4.45
N GLU A 254 -17.43 5.70 -3.65
CA GLU A 254 -18.48 6.71 -3.76
C GLU A 254 -17.94 8.14 -3.61
N ARG A 255 -16.92 8.31 -2.75
CA ARG A 255 -16.29 9.61 -2.52
C ARG A 255 -15.50 10.12 -3.72
N TYR A 256 -14.77 9.26 -4.42
CA TYR A 256 -13.79 9.68 -5.44
C TYR A 256 -14.12 9.22 -6.86
N GLN A 257 -14.97 8.24 -7.05
CA GLN A 257 -15.40 7.70 -8.35
C GLN A 257 -14.21 7.26 -9.24
N ARG A 258 -13.26 6.53 -8.64
CA ARG A 258 -12.10 5.94 -9.32
C ARG A 258 -12.06 4.42 -9.09
N PRO A 259 -11.49 3.64 -10.02
CA PRO A 259 -11.25 2.21 -9.77
C PRO A 259 -10.51 2.00 -8.47
N VAL A 260 -10.87 0.96 -7.72
CA VAL A 260 -10.32 0.67 -6.39
C VAL A 260 -9.50 -0.62 -6.39
N VAL A 261 -8.46 -0.65 -5.56
CA VAL A 261 -7.58 -1.81 -5.35
C VAL A 261 -7.34 -1.97 -3.84
N LEU A 262 -7.40 -3.19 -3.34
CA LEU A 262 -6.84 -3.51 -2.04
C LEU A 262 -5.33 -3.63 -2.21
N SER A 263 -4.61 -2.55 -1.92
CA SER A 263 -3.19 -2.40 -2.27
C SER A 263 -2.22 -3.04 -1.28
N GLU A 264 -2.69 -3.37 -0.07
CA GLU A 264 -1.99 -4.24 0.87
C GLU A 264 -2.97 -4.94 1.79
N THR A 265 -2.74 -6.24 2.03
CA THR A 265 -3.44 -7.01 3.06
C THR A 265 -2.69 -8.27 3.44
N SER A 266 -2.79 -8.66 4.70
CA SER A 266 -2.41 -9.97 5.22
C SER A 266 -2.93 -10.19 6.63
N HIS A 267 -2.77 -11.41 7.13
CA HIS A 267 -2.93 -11.78 8.53
C HIS A 267 -1.75 -12.64 8.96
N PRO A 268 -1.22 -12.46 10.17
CA PRO A 268 -0.12 -13.32 10.66
C PRO A 268 -0.61 -14.70 11.08
N LYS A 269 0.29 -15.68 11.02
CA LYS A 269 0.17 -17.03 11.58
C LYS A 269 -1.00 -17.86 11.02
N GLU A 270 -1.74 -18.53 11.88
CA GLU A 270 -2.74 -19.56 11.52
C GLU A 270 -4.02 -18.98 10.89
N ASP A 271 -4.28 -17.71 11.06
CA ASP A 271 -5.50 -17.07 10.49
C ASP A 271 -5.31 -16.57 9.06
N ARG A 272 -4.11 -16.72 8.46
CA ARG A 272 -3.87 -16.39 7.03
C ARG A 272 -4.93 -16.97 6.08
N PRO A 273 -5.28 -18.29 6.16
CA PRO A 273 -6.27 -18.89 5.28
C PRO A 273 -7.68 -18.32 5.46
N LYS A 274 -8.08 -18.03 6.70
CA LYS A 274 -9.39 -17.44 6.99
C LYS A 274 -9.47 -15.99 6.52
N TRP A 275 -8.37 -15.24 6.69
CA TRP A 275 -8.31 -13.85 6.29
C TRP A 275 -8.40 -13.69 4.77
N ILE A 276 -7.64 -14.47 3.99
CA ILE A 276 -7.73 -14.39 2.53
C ILE A 276 -9.11 -14.81 2.01
N LYS A 277 -9.74 -15.79 2.67
CA LYS A 277 -11.12 -16.15 2.36
C LYS A 277 -12.07 -14.96 2.61
N TYR A 278 -12.00 -14.33 3.80
CA TYR A 278 -12.81 -13.16 4.14
C TYR A 278 -12.62 -12.03 3.12
N VAL A 279 -11.37 -11.67 2.82
CA VAL A 279 -11.07 -10.61 1.85
C VAL A 279 -11.57 -10.95 0.45
N SER A 280 -11.51 -12.23 0.05
CA SER A 280 -12.02 -12.68 -1.26
C SER A 280 -13.55 -12.61 -1.32
N ASP A 281 -14.24 -13.02 -0.25
CA ASP A 281 -15.70 -12.94 -0.16
C ASP A 281 -16.19 -11.49 -0.27
N GLU A 282 -15.55 -10.58 0.47
CA GLU A 282 -15.86 -9.15 0.45
C GLU A 282 -15.54 -8.50 -0.91
N SER A 283 -14.48 -8.96 -1.57
CA SER A 283 -14.12 -8.50 -2.92
C SER A 283 -15.15 -8.95 -3.97
N ALA A 284 -15.68 -10.16 -3.84
CA ALA A 284 -16.78 -10.63 -4.69
C ALA A 284 -18.04 -9.76 -4.52
N ILE A 285 -18.36 -9.35 -3.28
CA ILE A 285 -19.47 -8.42 -3.00
C ILE A 285 -19.28 -7.07 -3.69
N LEU A 286 -18.05 -6.52 -3.68
CA LEU A 286 -17.74 -5.27 -4.41
C LEU A 286 -18.04 -5.40 -5.89
N LEU A 287 -17.61 -6.49 -6.52
CA LEU A 287 -17.84 -6.75 -7.95
C LEU A 287 -19.33 -6.93 -8.26
N GLN A 288 -20.07 -7.67 -7.46
CA GLN A 288 -21.52 -7.85 -7.58
C GLN A 288 -22.28 -6.53 -7.44
N ASN A 289 -21.77 -5.59 -6.65
CA ASN A 289 -22.31 -4.23 -6.49
C ASN A 289 -21.81 -3.24 -7.56
N ASN A 290 -21.16 -3.70 -8.62
CA ASN A 290 -20.62 -2.88 -9.71
C ASN A 290 -19.56 -1.85 -9.26
N VAL A 291 -18.90 -2.07 -8.14
CA VAL A 291 -17.72 -1.28 -7.78
C VAL A 291 -16.57 -1.75 -8.67
N PRO A 292 -15.87 -0.84 -9.39
CA PRO A 292 -14.75 -1.21 -10.26
C PRO A 292 -13.53 -1.61 -9.41
N PHE A 293 -13.60 -2.79 -8.80
CA PHE A 293 -12.56 -3.39 -7.96
C PHE A 293 -11.59 -4.19 -8.84
N TRP A 294 -10.31 -3.79 -8.87
CA TRP A 294 -9.34 -4.31 -9.82
C TRP A 294 -8.41 -5.38 -9.28
N GLY A 295 -8.34 -5.52 -7.96
CA GLY A 295 -7.53 -6.61 -7.41
C GLY A 295 -7.15 -6.47 -5.95
N ILE A 296 -6.45 -7.51 -5.51
CA ILE A 296 -5.92 -7.67 -4.14
C ILE A 296 -4.41 -7.83 -4.23
N CYS A 297 -3.65 -7.01 -3.51
CA CYS A 297 -2.22 -7.17 -3.32
C CYS A 297 -1.93 -7.77 -1.94
N ILE A 298 -1.28 -8.92 -1.91
CA ILE A 298 -0.84 -9.57 -0.68
C ILE A 298 0.50 -8.98 -0.24
N TYR A 299 0.58 -8.53 1.01
CA TYR A 299 1.81 -8.06 1.63
C TYR A 299 1.99 -8.66 3.03
N PRO A 300 3.12 -9.35 3.28
CA PRO A 300 4.14 -9.74 2.31
C PRO A 300 3.75 -11.02 1.56
N ILE A 301 4.24 -11.18 0.33
CA ILE A 301 4.10 -12.46 -0.38
C ILE A 301 5.15 -13.48 0.12
N ILE A 302 6.34 -13.03 0.45
CA ILE A 302 7.40 -13.77 1.13
C ILE A 302 7.49 -13.24 2.55
N ASP A 303 7.48 -14.12 3.55
CA ASP A 303 7.50 -13.74 4.95
C ASP A 303 8.67 -12.80 5.30
N ARG A 304 8.48 -11.99 6.32
CA ARG A 304 9.42 -10.97 6.76
C ARG A 304 9.53 -10.91 8.28
N PRO A 305 10.66 -10.41 8.80
CA PRO A 305 10.76 -10.11 10.22
C PRO A 305 9.96 -8.84 10.57
N ASP A 306 9.73 -8.66 11.84
CA ASP A 306 9.26 -7.40 12.42
C ASP A 306 10.20 -6.23 12.09
N TRP A 307 9.66 -5.02 12.01
CA TRP A 307 10.45 -3.83 11.68
C TRP A 307 11.42 -3.42 12.79
N ASP A 308 11.00 -3.56 14.06
CA ASP A 308 11.79 -3.15 15.22
C ASP A 308 12.56 -4.33 15.81
N HIS A 309 12.09 -5.57 15.56
CA HIS A 309 12.64 -6.82 16.12
C HIS A 309 12.96 -7.83 15.02
N LEU A 310 14.09 -7.66 14.33
CA LEU A 310 14.49 -8.48 13.17
C LEU A 310 14.62 -9.98 13.43
N THR A 311 14.56 -10.42 14.68
CA THR A 311 14.53 -11.84 15.06
C THR A 311 13.12 -12.42 15.19
N VAL A 312 12.10 -11.56 15.19
CA VAL A 312 10.68 -11.95 15.27
C VAL A 312 10.12 -12.01 13.86
N TRP A 313 9.63 -13.18 13.45
CA TRP A 313 9.02 -13.38 12.13
C TRP A 313 7.50 -13.32 12.25
N HIS A 314 6.87 -12.61 11.29
CA HIS A 314 5.42 -12.40 11.32
C HIS A 314 4.61 -13.62 10.89
N HIS A 315 5.20 -14.51 10.06
CA HIS A 315 4.47 -15.62 9.45
C HIS A 315 3.20 -15.16 8.73
N ALA A 316 3.34 -14.11 7.91
CA ALA A 316 2.25 -13.50 7.17
C ALA A 316 2.35 -13.76 5.65
N GLY A 317 3.47 -14.28 5.17
CA GLY A 317 3.73 -14.58 3.77
C GLY A 317 2.97 -15.80 3.25
N LEU A 318 2.81 -15.88 1.92
CA LEU A 318 2.41 -17.11 1.25
C LEU A 318 3.54 -18.14 1.31
N TRP A 319 4.79 -17.67 1.23
CA TRP A 319 6.00 -18.43 1.50
C TRP A 319 6.60 -18.02 2.84
N ASP A 320 6.71 -18.98 3.76
CA ASP A 320 7.51 -18.86 4.98
C ASP A 320 9.00 -18.97 4.65
N MET A 321 9.88 -18.63 5.61
CA MET A 321 11.33 -18.61 5.41
C MET A 321 12.02 -19.64 6.29
N GLU A 322 12.90 -20.44 5.67
CA GLU A 322 13.83 -21.32 6.40
C GLU A 322 15.27 -20.88 6.16
N PHE A 323 16.07 -20.92 7.21
CA PHE A 323 17.45 -20.47 7.21
C PHE A 323 18.39 -21.62 7.53
N ALA A 324 19.44 -21.78 6.72
CA ALA A 324 20.56 -22.66 7.00
C ALA A 324 21.87 -21.85 7.05
N PRO A 325 22.86 -22.23 7.86
CA PRO A 325 24.14 -21.52 7.95
C PRO A 325 24.84 -21.46 6.60
N ASN A 326 25.25 -20.25 6.20
CA ASN A 326 25.98 -19.97 4.94
C ASN A 326 25.20 -20.27 3.65
N GLU A 327 23.88 -20.40 3.69
CA GLU A 327 23.01 -20.59 2.53
C GLU A 327 22.07 -19.41 2.35
N LEU A 328 21.56 -19.23 1.12
CA LEU A 328 20.45 -18.32 0.88
C LEU A 328 19.17 -18.88 1.54
N PRO A 329 18.30 -18.02 2.07
CA PRO A 329 17.07 -18.46 2.70
C PRO A 329 16.19 -19.27 1.73
N ARG A 330 15.64 -20.39 2.19
CA ARG A 330 14.71 -21.20 1.40
C ARG A 330 13.27 -20.68 1.58
N ARG A 331 12.52 -20.58 0.47
CA ARG A 331 11.09 -20.29 0.45
C ARG A 331 10.33 -21.58 0.73
N VAL A 332 9.45 -21.57 1.73
CA VAL A 332 8.61 -22.72 2.10
C VAL A 332 7.16 -22.34 1.95
N LEU A 333 6.50 -22.92 0.95
CA LEU A 333 5.10 -22.63 0.69
C LEU A 333 4.22 -23.07 1.86
N ASN A 334 3.41 -22.16 2.40
CA ASN A 334 2.37 -22.52 3.36
C ASN A 334 1.20 -23.16 2.63
N GLN A 335 1.05 -24.49 2.79
CA GLN A 335 0.09 -25.27 1.99
C GLN A 335 -1.38 -24.90 2.27
N GLU A 336 -1.72 -24.64 3.54
CA GLU A 336 -3.09 -24.25 3.91
C GLU A 336 -3.45 -22.88 3.36
N TYR A 337 -2.51 -21.91 3.48
CA TYR A 337 -2.71 -20.60 2.93
C TYR A 337 -2.77 -20.63 1.39
N ALA A 338 -1.91 -21.42 0.76
CA ALA A 338 -1.91 -21.60 -0.70
C ALA A 338 -3.25 -22.15 -1.22
N ALA A 339 -3.80 -23.16 -0.54
CA ALA A 339 -5.10 -23.73 -0.89
C ALA A 339 -6.23 -22.69 -0.76
N ALA A 340 -6.26 -21.94 0.35
CA ALA A 340 -7.24 -20.89 0.57
C ALA A 340 -7.10 -19.73 -0.43
N PHE A 341 -5.86 -19.38 -0.78
CA PHE A 341 -5.55 -18.35 -1.78
C PHE A 341 -6.11 -18.71 -3.16
N LEU A 342 -5.85 -19.94 -3.64
CA LEU A 342 -6.39 -20.43 -4.91
C LEU A 342 -7.93 -20.50 -4.91
N ALA A 343 -8.53 -20.93 -3.80
CA ALA A 343 -9.97 -20.93 -3.64
C ALA A 343 -10.56 -19.50 -3.70
N GLY A 344 -9.91 -18.55 -3.04
CA GLY A 344 -10.27 -17.14 -3.09
C GLY A 344 -10.17 -16.55 -4.51
N GLN A 345 -9.10 -16.84 -5.24
CA GLN A 345 -8.96 -16.43 -6.64
C GLN A 345 -10.13 -16.98 -7.51
N ALA A 346 -10.46 -18.26 -7.35
CA ALA A 346 -11.56 -18.88 -8.09
C ALA A 346 -12.91 -18.24 -7.76
N HIS A 347 -13.14 -17.91 -6.47
CA HIS A 347 -14.37 -17.25 -6.02
C HIS A 347 -14.51 -15.83 -6.60
N VAL A 348 -13.47 -15.02 -6.55
CA VAL A 348 -13.48 -13.66 -7.13
C VAL A 348 -13.62 -13.73 -8.66
N ALA A 349 -12.96 -14.68 -9.33
CA ALA A 349 -13.10 -14.87 -10.77
C ALA A 349 -14.52 -15.26 -11.18
N ALA A 350 -15.22 -16.06 -10.37
CA ALA A 350 -16.63 -16.41 -10.61
C ALA A 350 -17.52 -15.15 -10.53
N ALA A 351 -17.32 -14.30 -9.53
CA ALA A 351 -18.08 -13.05 -9.37
C ALA A 351 -17.90 -12.08 -10.55
N LEU A 352 -16.73 -12.07 -11.21
CA LEU A 352 -16.50 -11.27 -12.43
C LEU A 352 -17.32 -11.75 -13.63
N ASN A 353 -17.68 -13.03 -13.69
CA ASN A 353 -18.37 -13.64 -14.83
C ASN A 353 -19.89 -13.80 -14.62
N GLU A 354 -20.40 -13.49 -13.44
CA GLU A 354 -21.85 -13.52 -13.19
C GLU A 354 -22.51 -12.32 -13.90
N PRO A 355 -23.62 -12.57 -14.66
CA PRO A 355 -24.36 -11.47 -15.25
C PRO A 355 -24.96 -10.61 -14.13
N VAL A 356 -24.68 -9.32 -14.18
CA VAL A 356 -25.29 -8.35 -13.26
C VAL A 356 -26.78 -8.31 -13.55
N TYR A 357 -27.59 -8.89 -12.66
CA TYR A 357 -29.04 -8.71 -12.71
C TYR A 357 -29.36 -7.27 -12.31
N GLN A 358 -29.76 -6.47 -13.28
CA GLN A 358 -30.30 -5.11 -13.08
C GLN A 358 -31.71 -5.18 -12.46
#